data_79a1177d08c23606c72ba7afa08600ec
#
_entry.id   79a1177d08c23606c72ba7afa08600ec
#
_cell.length_a   1.000
_cell.length_b   1.000
_cell.length_c   1.000
_cell.angle_alpha   90.00
_cell.angle_beta   90.00
_cell.angle_gamma   90.00
#
_symmetry.space_group_name_H-M   'P 1'
#
loop_
_entity.id
_entity.type
_entity.pdbx_description
1 polymer ?
#
loop_
_entity_poly.entity_id
_entity_poly.type
_entity_poly.pdbx_seq_one_letter_code
_entity_poly.pdbx_strand_id
1 'polypeptide(L)'
;QTERFFARDESELERSLMWLEQPGHHLLTANHPLYPPLLRTIPDYPGALFVKGNPETLNTVQLAVVGSRAPSWYGERWGKILCEQLSQSGFTITSGLACGIDGVAHSAALSVKGRSVAVLGNGLFSIYPRRHQALAMRLIESDGAIVSEFPLSAQPRPANFPRRNRIISGLSKGVLVVEAARRSGSLVTARCALEQGREVFALPGPIGNPGCEGPHWLIKQGATPVTEVGDILENLQYGLQWLQEDPEKRQYSSDQGKVALPFPKLLANVGDEVTPVDVVAE
;
A
#
# COMPACT_ATOMS: atom_id res chain seq x y z
N GLN A 1 -30.77 20.19 11.74
CA GLN A 1 -29.87 19.35 10.90
C GLN A 1 -30.31 19.32 9.43
N THR A 2 -31.60 19.41 9.16
CA THR A 2 -32.18 19.37 7.80
C THR A 2 -31.81 20.58 6.96
N GLU A 3 -31.74 21.78 7.53
CA GLU A 3 -31.38 23.01 6.79
C GLU A 3 -29.93 23.03 6.31
N ARG A 4 -29.00 22.41 7.02
CA ARG A 4 -27.60 22.25 6.56
C ARG A 4 -27.43 21.30 5.38
N PHE A 5 -28.38 20.40 5.17
CA PHE A 5 -28.34 19.44 4.06
C PHE A 5 -28.69 20.10 2.73
N PHE A 6 -29.43 21.19 2.75
CA PHE A 6 -29.84 21.94 1.58
C PHE A 6 -29.04 23.22 1.30
N ALA A 7 -28.14 23.61 2.22
CA ALA A 7 -27.20 24.72 1.96
C ALA A 7 -26.11 24.21 1.01
N ARG A 8 -26.39 24.22 -0.30
CA ARG A 8 -25.43 23.90 -1.36
C ARG A 8 -24.45 25.06 -1.48
N ASP A 9 -23.16 24.78 -1.36
CA ASP A 9 -22.11 25.69 -1.82
C ASP A 9 -22.03 25.57 -3.34
N GLU A 10 -22.75 26.44 -4.04
CA GLU A 10 -22.80 26.45 -5.51
C GLU A 10 -21.41 26.59 -6.12
N SER A 11 -20.53 27.38 -5.49
CA SER A 11 -19.18 27.58 -5.98
C SER A 11 -18.32 26.29 -5.84
N GLU A 12 -18.55 25.47 -4.83
CA GLU A 12 -17.89 24.17 -4.68
C GLU A 12 -18.43 23.16 -5.69
N LEU A 13 -19.74 23.21 -5.96
CA LEU A 13 -20.36 22.36 -6.97
C LEU A 13 -19.83 22.68 -8.37
N GLU A 14 -19.78 23.95 -8.76
CA GLU A 14 -19.23 24.37 -10.05
C GLU A 14 -17.79 23.94 -10.24
N ARG A 15 -16.94 24.17 -9.24
CA ARG A 15 -15.53 23.71 -9.27
C ARG A 15 -15.41 22.21 -9.39
N SER A 16 -16.30 21.46 -8.75
CA SER A 16 -16.32 20.00 -8.82
C SER A 16 -16.76 19.51 -10.19
N LEU A 17 -17.74 20.15 -10.82
CA LEU A 17 -18.15 19.85 -12.18
C LEU A 17 -17.02 20.14 -13.19
N MET A 18 -16.40 21.32 -13.11
CA MET A 18 -15.24 21.67 -13.94
C MET A 18 -14.07 20.67 -13.77
N TRP A 19 -13.88 20.15 -12.55
CA TRP A 19 -12.86 19.14 -12.31
C TRP A 19 -13.22 17.81 -12.98
N LEU A 20 -14.50 17.41 -12.96
CA LEU A 20 -14.97 16.18 -13.60
C LEU A 20 -14.92 16.21 -15.13
N GLU A 21 -14.97 17.40 -15.74
CA GLU A 21 -14.82 17.58 -17.19
C GLU A 21 -13.40 17.34 -17.70
N GLN A 22 -12.40 17.31 -16.78
CA GLN A 22 -11.01 17.07 -17.17
C GLN A 22 -10.76 15.58 -17.48
N PRO A 23 -9.94 15.28 -18.51
CA PRO A 23 -9.59 13.91 -18.83
C PRO A 23 -8.96 13.16 -17.64
N GLY A 24 -9.38 11.92 -17.42
CA GLY A 24 -8.88 11.08 -16.33
C GLY A 24 -9.42 11.43 -14.95
N HIS A 25 -10.45 12.29 -14.86
CA HIS A 25 -11.15 12.61 -13.62
C HIS A 25 -12.54 11.97 -13.60
N HIS A 26 -12.86 11.28 -12.52
CA HIS A 26 -14.09 10.50 -12.44
C HIS A 26 -14.74 10.63 -11.06
N LEU A 27 -16.06 10.47 -11.02
CA LEU A 27 -16.84 10.25 -9.81
C LEU A 27 -17.51 8.88 -9.91
N LEU A 28 -17.06 7.92 -9.11
CA LEU A 28 -17.64 6.59 -9.05
C LEU A 28 -18.61 6.53 -7.86
N THR A 29 -19.90 6.56 -8.13
CA THR A 29 -20.92 6.26 -7.12
C THR A 29 -20.98 4.76 -6.84
N ALA A 30 -21.52 4.35 -5.70
CA ALA A 30 -21.64 2.94 -5.33
C ALA A 30 -22.37 2.06 -6.37
N ASN A 31 -23.21 2.68 -7.22
CA ASN A 31 -23.94 1.99 -8.31
C ASN A 31 -23.22 2.04 -9.65
N HIS A 32 -22.08 2.74 -9.75
CA HIS A 32 -21.33 2.83 -10.98
C HIS A 32 -20.70 1.46 -11.35
N PRO A 33 -20.71 1.03 -12.63
CA PRO A 33 -20.16 -0.27 -13.05
C PRO A 33 -18.70 -0.48 -12.66
N LEU A 34 -17.88 0.58 -12.68
CA LEU A 34 -16.46 0.54 -12.29
C LEU A 34 -16.23 0.73 -10.76
N TYR A 35 -17.31 0.86 -9.95
CA TYR A 35 -17.11 0.91 -8.51
C TYR A 35 -16.59 -0.44 -8.00
N PRO A 36 -15.49 -0.47 -7.20
CA PRO A 36 -14.82 -1.71 -6.82
C PRO A 36 -15.74 -2.67 -6.06
N PRO A 37 -16.02 -3.88 -6.59
CA PRO A 37 -16.90 -4.85 -5.91
C PRO A 37 -16.38 -5.22 -4.53
N LEU A 38 -15.04 -5.36 -4.39
CA LEU A 38 -14.42 -5.70 -3.13
C LEU A 38 -14.61 -4.60 -2.07
N LEU A 39 -14.56 -3.33 -2.46
CA LEU A 39 -14.83 -2.21 -1.55
C LEU A 39 -16.31 -2.17 -1.12
N ARG A 40 -17.24 -2.60 -1.98
CA ARG A 40 -18.67 -2.64 -1.65
C ARG A 40 -19.00 -3.66 -0.57
N THR A 41 -18.13 -4.64 -0.29
CA THR A 41 -18.37 -5.64 0.75
C THR A 41 -18.12 -5.16 2.17
N ILE A 42 -17.44 -4.02 2.35
CA ILE A 42 -17.20 -3.50 3.71
C ILE A 42 -18.45 -2.78 4.24
N PRO A 43 -18.74 -2.85 5.57
CA PRO A 43 -19.99 -2.31 6.13
C PRO A 43 -20.18 -0.81 5.90
N ASP A 44 -19.11 -0.06 5.91
CA ASP A 44 -19.07 1.40 5.80
C ASP A 44 -18.40 1.88 4.51
N TYR A 45 -18.69 1.19 3.39
CA TYR A 45 -18.14 1.58 2.10
C TYR A 45 -18.55 3.02 1.71
N PRO A 46 -17.67 3.77 1.05
CA PRO A 46 -17.97 5.13 0.62
C PRO A 46 -19.09 5.13 -0.44
N GLY A 47 -20.10 5.99 -0.27
CA GLY A 47 -21.19 6.14 -1.25
C GLY A 47 -20.73 6.64 -2.62
N ALA A 48 -19.57 7.32 -2.68
CA ALA A 48 -18.90 7.75 -3.89
C ALA A 48 -17.40 7.90 -3.68
N LEU A 49 -16.63 7.77 -4.75
CA LEU A 49 -15.19 8.00 -4.82
C LEU A 49 -14.88 8.99 -5.93
N PHE A 50 -14.16 10.05 -5.62
CA PHE A 50 -13.47 10.85 -6.63
C PHE A 50 -12.18 10.09 -7.02
N VAL A 51 -11.95 9.96 -8.32
CA VAL A 51 -10.82 9.24 -8.88
C VAL A 51 -10.10 10.13 -9.88
N LYS A 52 -8.78 10.18 -9.79
CA LYS A 52 -7.90 10.79 -10.79
C LYS A 52 -6.93 9.73 -11.29
N GLY A 53 -6.90 9.49 -12.60
CA GLY A 53 -6.15 8.42 -13.27
C GLY A 53 -7.07 7.35 -13.83
N ASN A 54 -6.60 6.11 -13.93
CA ASN A 54 -7.37 5.01 -14.50
C ASN A 54 -8.33 4.37 -13.47
N PRO A 55 -9.66 4.51 -13.60
CA PRO A 55 -10.61 3.94 -12.66
C PRO A 55 -10.67 2.39 -12.72
N GLU A 56 -10.29 1.76 -13.84
CA GLU A 56 -10.27 0.30 -13.97
C GLU A 56 -9.22 -0.34 -13.06
N THR A 57 -8.15 0.39 -12.72
CA THR A 57 -7.11 -0.07 -11.79
C THR A 57 -7.67 -0.37 -10.40
N LEU A 58 -8.81 0.23 -10.02
CA LEU A 58 -9.47 -0.07 -8.75
C LEU A 58 -10.09 -1.47 -8.70
N ASN A 59 -10.29 -2.11 -9.86
CA ASN A 59 -10.86 -3.45 -9.99
C ASN A 59 -9.80 -4.55 -10.20
N THR A 60 -8.53 -4.19 -10.21
CA THR A 60 -7.43 -5.17 -10.27
C THR A 60 -7.24 -5.87 -8.92
N VAL A 61 -6.44 -6.93 -8.91
CA VAL A 61 -6.07 -7.58 -7.65
C VAL A 61 -5.09 -6.69 -6.90
N GLN A 62 -5.46 -6.25 -5.69
CA GLN A 62 -4.71 -5.29 -4.92
C GLN A 62 -4.19 -5.88 -3.62
N LEU A 63 -2.97 -5.48 -3.23
CA LEU A 63 -2.44 -5.66 -1.89
C LEU A 63 -2.14 -4.29 -1.26
N ALA A 64 -2.65 -4.06 -0.07
CA ALA A 64 -2.33 -2.87 0.69
C ALA A 64 -0.95 -3.02 1.35
N VAL A 65 -0.13 -1.97 1.27
CA VAL A 65 1.16 -1.92 1.96
C VAL A 65 1.22 -0.66 2.80
N VAL A 66 1.39 -0.83 4.10
CA VAL A 66 1.39 0.27 5.08
C VAL A 66 2.53 0.13 6.07
N GLY A 67 2.91 1.24 6.70
CA GLY A 67 3.98 1.18 7.68
C GLY A 67 4.35 2.51 8.29
N SER A 68 5.55 2.57 8.86
CA SER A 68 6.12 3.74 9.51
C SER A 68 6.26 4.92 8.55
N ARG A 69 5.99 6.13 9.04
CA ARG A 69 6.27 7.38 8.32
C ARG A 69 7.76 7.78 8.31
N ALA A 70 8.53 7.17 9.21
CA ALA A 70 9.98 7.28 9.31
C ALA A 70 10.54 5.86 9.47
N PRO A 71 10.58 5.08 8.37
CA PRO A 71 11.06 3.70 8.40
C PRO A 71 12.57 3.66 8.63
N SER A 72 13.04 2.53 9.15
CA SER A 72 14.46 2.22 9.16
C SER A 72 14.94 1.84 7.75
N TRP A 73 16.26 1.78 7.57
CA TRP A 73 16.85 1.23 6.34
C TRP A 73 16.35 -0.20 6.04
N TYR A 74 16.13 -1.02 7.07
CA TYR A 74 15.58 -2.35 6.93
C TYR A 74 14.16 -2.33 6.35
N GLY A 75 13.28 -1.50 6.92
CA GLY A 75 11.91 -1.36 6.44
C GLY A 75 11.82 -0.79 5.02
N GLU A 76 12.65 0.20 4.69
CA GLU A 76 12.72 0.75 3.33
C GLU A 76 13.17 -0.32 2.32
N ARG A 77 14.25 -1.04 2.64
CA ARG A 77 14.83 -2.07 1.77
C ARG A 77 13.83 -3.18 1.51
N TRP A 78 13.31 -3.80 2.57
CA TRP A 78 12.40 -4.95 2.42
C TRP A 78 11.03 -4.55 1.89
N GLY A 79 10.52 -3.39 2.30
CA GLY A 79 9.30 -2.82 1.73
C GLY A 79 9.42 -2.62 0.22
N LYS A 80 10.58 -2.11 -0.25
CA LYS A 80 10.87 -1.96 -1.67
C LYS A 80 10.89 -3.31 -2.38
N ILE A 81 11.70 -4.26 -1.93
CA ILE A 81 11.89 -5.58 -2.56
C ILE A 81 10.54 -6.32 -2.67
N LEU A 82 9.79 -6.39 -1.57
CA LEU A 82 8.49 -7.07 -1.56
C LEU A 82 7.48 -6.42 -2.50
N CYS A 83 7.42 -5.08 -2.53
CA CYS A 83 6.50 -4.37 -3.44
C CYS A 83 6.88 -4.53 -4.91
N GLU A 84 8.16 -4.55 -5.25
CA GLU A 84 8.64 -4.83 -6.61
C GLU A 84 8.21 -6.23 -7.06
N GLN A 85 8.47 -7.26 -6.23
CA GLN A 85 8.12 -8.65 -6.54
C GLN A 85 6.60 -8.86 -6.61
N LEU A 86 5.81 -8.26 -5.69
CA LEU A 86 4.35 -8.30 -5.72
C LEU A 86 3.80 -7.67 -7.01
N SER A 87 4.36 -6.53 -7.41
CA SER A 87 3.95 -5.86 -8.66
C SER A 87 4.30 -6.70 -9.89
N GLN A 88 5.46 -7.35 -9.90
CA GLN A 88 5.86 -8.30 -10.96
C GLN A 88 4.97 -9.55 -10.99
N SER A 89 4.41 -9.94 -9.84
CA SER A 89 3.42 -11.03 -9.73
C SER A 89 2.00 -10.59 -10.10
N GLY A 90 1.81 -9.36 -10.61
CA GLY A 90 0.54 -8.86 -11.11
C GLY A 90 -0.33 -8.12 -10.07
N PHE A 91 0.15 -7.92 -8.84
CA PHE A 91 -0.59 -7.13 -7.85
C PHE A 91 -0.46 -5.63 -8.11
N THR A 92 -1.58 -4.94 -7.95
CA THR A 92 -1.57 -3.48 -7.80
C THR A 92 -1.30 -3.14 -6.35
N ILE A 93 -0.32 -2.28 -6.09
CA ILE A 93 0.03 -1.86 -4.73
C ILE A 93 -0.87 -0.70 -4.31
N THR A 94 -1.59 -0.88 -3.21
CA THR A 94 -2.48 0.15 -2.65
C THR A 94 -1.92 0.69 -1.36
N SER A 95 -1.87 2.02 -1.22
CA SER A 95 -1.39 2.66 0.00
C SER A 95 -1.98 4.06 0.18
N GLY A 96 -1.53 4.78 1.19
CA GLY A 96 -2.11 6.07 1.60
C GLY A 96 -1.34 7.30 1.15
N LEU A 97 -0.32 7.16 0.33
CA LEU A 97 0.57 8.24 -0.12
C LEU A 97 1.26 9.01 1.03
N ALA A 98 1.26 8.48 2.25
CA ALA A 98 1.95 9.09 3.38
C ALA A 98 3.47 9.02 3.19
N CYS A 99 4.20 9.76 4.04
CA CYS A 99 5.66 9.65 4.10
C CYS A 99 6.08 8.25 4.54
N GLY A 100 7.28 7.84 4.22
CA GLY A 100 7.86 6.55 4.63
C GLY A 100 7.37 5.40 3.78
N ILE A 101 6.92 4.31 4.43
CA ILE A 101 6.59 3.04 3.75
C ILE A 101 5.58 3.20 2.63
N ASP A 102 4.56 4.07 2.77
CA ASP A 102 3.59 4.31 1.70
C ASP A 102 4.29 4.82 0.43
N GLY A 103 5.19 5.80 0.58
CA GLY A 103 5.98 6.34 -0.53
C GLY A 103 6.94 5.32 -1.13
N VAL A 104 7.57 4.49 -0.30
CA VAL A 104 8.43 3.37 -0.74
C VAL A 104 7.62 2.38 -1.56
N ALA A 105 6.45 1.97 -1.08
CA ALA A 105 5.58 1.00 -1.74
C ALA A 105 5.12 1.48 -3.12
N HIS A 106 4.65 2.73 -3.22
CA HIS A 106 4.27 3.32 -4.51
C HIS A 106 5.46 3.40 -5.47
N SER A 107 6.62 3.89 -4.99
CA SER A 107 7.81 4.05 -5.82
C SER A 107 8.36 2.71 -6.30
N ALA A 108 8.31 1.68 -5.48
CA ALA A 108 8.72 0.32 -5.81
C ALA A 108 7.85 -0.28 -6.91
N ALA A 109 6.51 -0.15 -6.81
CA ALA A 109 5.60 -0.60 -7.86
C ALA A 109 5.93 0.07 -9.21
N LEU A 110 6.14 1.39 -9.20
CA LEU A 110 6.47 2.15 -10.42
C LEU A 110 7.84 1.79 -11.01
N SER A 111 8.82 1.41 -10.17
CA SER A 111 10.17 1.05 -10.66
C SER A 111 10.17 -0.18 -11.57
N VAL A 112 9.21 -1.08 -11.39
CA VAL A 112 9.02 -2.29 -12.19
C VAL A 112 7.84 -2.17 -13.17
N LYS A 113 7.39 -0.94 -13.48
CA LYS A 113 6.25 -0.65 -14.36
C LYS A 113 4.93 -1.27 -13.88
N GLY A 114 4.82 -1.53 -12.58
CA GLY A 114 3.59 -1.98 -11.94
C GLY A 114 2.62 -0.82 -11.69
N ARG A 115 1.35 -1.17 -11.41
CA ARG A 115 0.30 -0.21 -11.08
C ARG A 115 0.25 0.05 -9.60
N SER A 116 -0.21 1.25 -9.24
CA SER A 116 -0.44 1.56 -7.83
C SER A 116 -1.63 2.49 -7.64
N VAL A 117 -2.33 2.32 -6.51
CA VAL A 117 -3.49 3.12 -6.11
C VAL A 117 -3.17 3.87 -4.83
N ALA A 118 -3.29 5.20 -4.87
CA ALA A 118 -3.13 6.04 -3.70
C ALA A 118 -4.50 6.49 -3.17
N VAL A 119 -4.81 6.13 -1.93
CA VAL A 119 -6.04 6.59 -1.26
C VAL A 119 -5.71 7.79 -0.39
N LEU A 120 -6.41 8.92 -0.55
CA LEU A 120 -6.10 10.15 0.19
C LEU A 120 -7.07 10.39 1.37
N GLY A 121 -6.57 11.01 2.42
CA GLY A 121 -7.36 11.49 3.57
C GLY A 121 -7.81 12.95 3.44
N ASN A 122 -7.78 13.49 2.21
CA ASN A 122 -8.22 14.84 1.84
C ASN A 122 -8.79 14.83 0.42
N GLY A 123 -9.34 15.93 -0.04
CA GLY A 123 -9.86 16.08 -1.39
C GLY A 123 -8.77 16.15 -2.46
N LEU A 124 -9.14 15.90 -3.72
CA LEU A 124 -8.19 15.76 -4.83
C LEU A 124 -7.76 17.09 -5.47
N PHE A 125 -8.23 18.26 -5.00
CA PHE A 125 -7.68 19.54 -5.45
C PHE A 125 -6.25 19.76 -5.00
N SER A 126 -5.80 19.04 -3.97
CA SER A 126 -4.42 19.12 -3.48
C SER A 126 -3.89 17.74 -3.07
N ILE A 127 -2.62 17.51 -3.36
CA ILE A 127 -1.93 16.30 -2.94
C ILE A 127 -1.26 16.54 -1.59
N TYR A 128 -1.51 15.63 -0.64
CA TYR A 128 -0.87 15.65 0.67
C TYR A 128 -0.20 14.29 0.95
N PRO A 129 1.07 14.30 1.40
CA PRO A 129 1.94 15.44 1.62
C PRO A 129 2.46 16.06 0.32
N ARG A 130 2.71 17.37 0.31
CA ARG A 130 3.16 18.11 -0.90
C ARG A 130 4.41 17.51 -1.54
N ARG A 131 5.33 16.95 -0.72
CA ARG A 131 6.55 16.31 -1.23
C ARG A 131 6.28 15.08 -2.11
N HIS A 132 5.10 14.45 -2.00
CA HIS A 132 4.71 13.32 -2.83
C HIS A 132 3.89 13.73 -4.06
N GLN A 133 3.82 15.03 -4.39
CA GLN A 133 3.11 15.51 -5.58
C GLN A 133 3.65 14.89 -6.87
N ALA A 134 4.99 14.87 -7.03
CA ALA A 134 5.62 14.24 -8.19
C ALA A 134 5.35 12.72 -8.24
N LEU A 135 5.38 12.03 -7.10
CA LEU A 135 5.05 10.62 -7.02
C LEU A 135 3.59 10.37 -7.42
N ALA A 136 2.66 11.21 -6.95
CA ALA A 136 1.26 11.13 -7.31
C ALA A 136 1.01 11.27 -8.83
N MET A 137 1.71 12.19 -9.48
CA MET A 137 1.62 12.34 -10.94
C MET A 137 2.16 11.11 -11.67
N ARG A 138 3.30 10.57 -11.25
CA ARG A 138 3.86 9.34 -11.80
C ARG A 138 2.93 8.13 -11.63
N LEU A 139 2.16 8.05 -10.54
CA LEU A 139 1.15 7.00 -10.36
C LEU A 139 0.12 7.04 -11.49
N ILE A 140 -0.39 8.23 -11.80
CA ILE A 140 -1.39 8.44 -12.87
C ILE A 140 -0.79 8.10 -14.24
N GLU A 141 0.42 8.57 -14.52
CA GLU A 141 1.14 8.31 -15.77
C GLU A 141 1.45 6.82 -15.99
N SER A 142 1.52 6.03 -14.91
CA SER A 142 1.77 4.59 -14.93
C SER A 142 0.49 3.75 -14.85
N ASP A 143 -0.62 4.24 -15.38
CA ASP A 143 -1.91 3.55 -15.39
C ASP A 143 -2.48 3.23 -13.99
N GLY A 144 -2.07 4.02 -13.00
CA GLY A 144 -2.56 3.96 -11.63
C GLY A 144 -3.68 4.96 -11.36
N ALA A 145 -4.10 5.06 -10.10
CA ALA A 145 -5.16 5.97 -9.69
C ALA A 145 -4.88 6.62 -8.32
N ILE A 146 -5.42 7.82 -8.15
CA ILE A 146 -5.51 8.50 -6.86
C ILE A 146 -6.99 8.64 -6.53
N VAL A 147 -7.38 8.23 -5.33
CA VAL A 147 -8.79 8.19 -4.93
C VAL A 147 -9.04 8.87 -3.60
N SER A 148 -10.24 9.42 -3.43
CA SER A 148 -10.71 10.00 -2.18
C SER A 148 -12.22 9.89 -2.04
N GLU A 149 -12.70 9.64 -0.82
CA GLU A 149 -14.13 9.77 -0.47
C GLU A 149 -14.52 11.19 -0.04
N PHE A 150 -13.54 12.07 0.18
CA PHE A 150 -13.77 13.42 0.67
C PHE A 150 -14.10 14.37 -0.47
N PRO A 151 -14.89 15.44 -0.19
CA PRO A 151 -15.08 16.53 -1.15
C PRO A 151 -13.75 17.02 -1.71
N LEU A 152 -13.73 17.44 -2.98
CA LEU A 152 -12.49 17.79 -3.68
C LEU A 152 -11.68 18.91 -2.99
N SER A 153 -12.37 19.84 -2.30
CA SER A 153 -11.77 20.95 -1.54
C SER A 153 -11.34 20.57 -0.12
N ALA A 154 -11.68 19.35 0.36
CA ALA A 154 -11.42 18.96 1.74
C ALA A 154 -9.93 19.01 2.08
N GLN A 155 -9.60 19.78 3.12
CA GLN A 155 -8.23 19.90 3.60
C GLN A 155 -7.81 18.67 4.41
N PRO A 156 -6.51 18.34 4.45
CA PRO A 156 -6.00 17.24 5.28
C PRO A 156 -6.25 17.56 6.76
N ARG A 157 -6.95 16.67 7.44
CA ARG A 157 -7.25 16.75 8.88
C ARG A 157 -6.84 15.44 9.55
N PRO A 158 -6.27 15.46 10.77
CA PRO A 158 -5.83 14.25 11.48
C PRO A 158 -6.90 13.15 11.55
N ALA A 159 -8.16 13.50 11.78
CA ALA A 159 -9.28 12.55 11.87
C ALA A 159 -9.61 11.84 10.55
N ASN A 160 -9.25 12.41 9.41
CA ASN A 160 -9.54 11.84 8.10
C ASN A 160 -8.64 10.63 7.78
N PHE A 161 -7.41 10.60 8.29
CA PHE A 161 -6.45 9.54 7.95
C PHE A 161 -6.88 8.16 8.48
N PRO A 162 -7.29 8.01 9.78
CA PRO A 162 -7.84 6.75 10.24
C PRO A 162 -9.10 6.33 9.49
N ARG A 163 -10.00 7.29 9.21
CA ARG A 163 -11.23 7.03 8.45
C ARG A 163 -10.94 6.50 7.03
N ARG A 164 -9.98 7.10 6.34
CA ARG A 164 -9.56 6.68 5.01
C ARG A 164 -8.98 5.26 5.00
N ASN A 165 -8.33 4.81 6.08
CA ASN A 165 -7.62 3.52 6.11
C ASN A 165 -8.52 2.32 5.80
N ARG A 166 -9.83 2.38 6.14
CA ARG A 166 -10.78 1.33 5.77
C ARG A 166 -10.95 1.16 4.25
N ILE A 167 -10.69 2.21 3.48
CA ILE A 167 -10.75 2.15 2.02
C ILE A 167 -9.48 1.47 1.47
N ILE A 168 -8.32 1.71 2.07
CA ILE A 168 -7.06 1.04 1.70
C ILE A 168 -7.23 -0.48 1.86
N SER A 169 -7.67 -0.94 3.03
CA SER A 169 -7.92 -2.36 3.27
C SER A 169 -9.11 -2.89 2.45
N GLY A 170 -10.16 -2.08 2.29
CA GLY A 170 -11.38 -2.45 1.56
C GLY A 170 -11.17 -2.69 0.06
N LEU A 171 -10.20 -2.01 -0.56
CA LEU A 171 -9.79 -2.23 -1.95
C LEU A 171 -8.91 -3.47 -2.14
N SER A 172 -8.33 -3.99 -1.06
CA SER A 172 -7.23 -4.94 -1.11
C SER A 172 -7.65 -6.34 -0.64
N LYS A 173 -7.01 -7.38 -1.15
CA LYS A 173 -7.18 -8.76 -0.70
C LYS A 173 -6.55 -8.99 0.68
N GLY A 174 -5.51 -8.24 1.01
CA GLY A 174 -4.81 -8.27 2.29
C GLY A 174 -4.03 -6.99 2.54
N VAL A 175 -3.47 -6.88 3.73
CA VAL A 175 -2.66 -5.74 4.18
C VAL A 175 -1.31 -6.23 4.69
N LEU A 176 -0.22 -5.79 4.06
CA LEU A 176 1.15 -5.98 4.53
C LEU A 176 1.57 -4.80 5.41
N VAL A 177 1.93 -5.09 6.66
CA VAL A 177 2.54 -4.12 7.57
C VAL A 177 4.04 -4.33 7.60
N VAL A 178 4.80 -3.35 7.07
CA VAL A 178 6.26 -3.44 6.95
C VAL A 178 6.96 -3.06 8.26
N GLU A 179 6.72 -1.87 8.75
CA GLU A 179 7.18 -1.40 10.07
C GLU A 179 6.08 -0.58 10.73
N ALA A 180 5.90 -0.77 12.02
CA ALA A 180 4.96 0.00 12.81
C ALA A 180 5.32 -0.06 14.30
N ALA A 181 5.40 1.07 14.97
CA ALA A 181 5.38 1.07 16.43
C ALA A 181 4.02 0.58 16.94
N ARG A 182 3.96 0.10 18.18
CA ARG A 182 2.76 -0.52 18.76
C ARG A 182 1.50 0.38 18.79
N ARG A 183 1.68 1.69 18.70
CA ARG A 183 0.59 2.70 18.64
C ARG A 183 0.54 3.42 17.29
N SER A 184 1.01 2.76 16.23
CA SER A 184 1.04 3.34 14.88
C SER A 184 -0.35 3.38 14.24
N GLY A 185 -0.61 4.43 13.43
CA GLY A 185 -1.78 4.51 12.57
C GLY A 185 -1.86 3.41 11.51
N SER A 186 -0.73 2.78 11.17
CA SER A 186 -0.69 1.63 10.24
C SER A 186 -1.40 0.40 10.83
N LEU A 187 -1.38 0.23 12.17
CA LEU A 187 -2.13 -0.83 12.84
C LEU A 187 -3.64 -0.63 12.79
N VAL A 188 -4.11 0.61 12.58
CA VAL A 188 -5.53 0.88 12.31
C VAL A 188 -5.94 0.26 10.98
N THR A 189 -5.10 0.33 9.95
CA THR A 189 -5.37 -0.31 8.65
C THR A 189 -5.42 -1.84 8.78
N ALA A 190 -4.50 -2.43 9.56
CA ALA A 190 -4.52 -3.87 9.84
C ALA A 190 -5.79 -4.29 10.60
N ARG A 191 -6.27 -3.48 11.56
CA ARG A 191 -7.55 -3.71 12.24
C ARG A 191 -8.72 -3.66 11.27
N CYS A 192 -8.80 -2.62 10.42
CA CYS A 192 -9.83 -2.54 9.40
C CYS A 192 -9.82 -3.77 8.48
N ALA A 193 -8.64 -4.26 8.11
CA ALA A 193 -8.49 -5.47 7.31
C ALA A 193 -9.14 -6.68 8.00
N LEU A 194 -8.84 -6.92 9.28
CA LEU A 194 -9.42 -8.01 10.06
C LEU A 194 -10.95 -7.88 10.17
N GLU A 195 -11.46 -6.69 10.47
CA GLU A 195 -12.90 -6.41 10.56
C GLU A 195 -13.62 -6.63 9.20
N GLN A 196 -12.89 -6.50 8.10
CA GLN A 196 -13.38 -6.69 6.72
C GLN A 196 -13.15 -8.11 6.18
N GLY A 197 -12.59 -9.03 6.98
CA GLY A 197 -12.26 -10.39 6.55
C GLY A 197 -11.14 -10.43 5.50
N ARG A 198 -10.17 -9.51 5.59
CA ARG A 198 -8.97 -9.48 4.74
C ARG A 198 -7.80 -10.09 5.49
N GLU A 199 -6.88 -10.68 4.73
CA GLU A 199 -5.64 -11.22 5.28
C GLU A 199 -4.74 -10.10 5.82
N VAL A 200 -4.03 -10.40 6.91
CA VAL A 200 -3.04 -9.49 7.49
C VAL A 200 -1.68 -10.17 7.48
N PHE A 201 -0.75 -9.47 6.86
CA PHE A 201 0.64 -9.87 6.71
C PHE A 201 1.55 -8.93 7.49
N ALA A 202 2.62 -9.45 8.06
CA ALA A 202 3.55 -8.63 8.81
C ALA A 202 5.00 -9.01 8.50
N LEU A 203 5.82 -8.01 8.19
CA LEU A 203 7.25 -8.22 7.99
C LEU A 203 7.93 -8.42 9.35
N PRO A 204 8.53 -9.60 9.65
CA PRO A 204 9.36 -9.79 10.83
C PRO A 204 10.56 -8.85 10.79
N GLY A 205 11.07 -8.47 11.94
CA GLY A 205 12.26 -7.64 12.01
C GLY A 205 13.04 -7.86 13.31
N PRO A 206 14.14 -7.14 13.52
CA PRO A 206 14.98 -7.31 14.69
C PRO A 206 14.22 -7.10 16.01
N ILE A 207 14.43 -8.00 16.97
CA ILE A 207 13.92 -7.85 18.35
C ILE A 207 14.56 -6.62 18.98
N GLY A 208 13.78 -5.81 19.68
CA GLY A 208 14.24 -4.57 20.30
C GLY A 208 14.15 -3.34 19.40
N ASN A 209 13.87 -3.48 18.10
CA ASN A 209 13.57 -2.35 17.23
C ASN A 209 12.12 -1.88 17.45
N PRO A 210 11.88 -0.63 17.89
CA PRO A 210 10.52 -0.11 18.09
C PRO A 210 9.63 -0.17 16.84
N GLY A 211 10.22 -0.05 15.65
CA GLY A 211 9.51 -0.18 14.37
C GLY A 211 9.01 -1.60 14.09
N CYS A 212 9.55 -2.61 14.76
CA CYS A 212 9.16 -4.02 14.58
C CYS A 212 8.16 -4.49 15.64
N GLU A 213 7.88 -3.71 16.68
CA GLU A 213 6.94 -4.07 17.75
C GLU A 213 5.51 -4.33 17.23
N GLY A 214 5.04 -3.51 16.29
CA GLY A 214 3.73 -3.66 15.66
C GLY A 214 3.62 -4.94 14.85
N PRO A 215 4.51 -5.19 13.86
CA PRO A 215 4.60 -6.45 13.15
C PRO A 215 4.70 -7.68 14.07
N HIS A 216 5.59 -7.66 15.07
CA HIS A 216 5.70 -8.78 16.03
C HIS A 216 4.40 -9.01 16.82
N TRP A 217 3.73 -7.92 17.21
CA TRP A 217 2.43 -8.04 17.87
C TRP A 217 1.38 -8.64 16.96
N LEU A 218 1.31 -8.20 15.68
CA LEU A 218 0.39 -8.76 14.69
C LEU A 218 0.62 -10.25 14.47
N ILE A 219 1.89 -10.68 14.33
CA ILE A 219 2.26 -12.10 14.18
C ILE A 219 1.78 -12.91 15.39
N LYS A 220 1.95 -12.39 16.61
CA LYS A 220 1.43 -13.03 17.84
C LYS A 220 -0.11 -13.09 17.89
N GLN A 221 -0.80 -12.26 17.13
CA GLN A 221 -2.27 -12.29 16.99
C GLN A 221 -2.73 -13.13 15.80
N GLY A 222 -1.82 -13.83 15.10
CA GLY A 222 -2.16 -14.72 14.00
C GLY A 222 -1.96 -14.12 12.60
N ALA A 223 -1.38 -12.92 12.48
CA ALA A 223 -0.99 -12.41 11.17
C ALA A 223 0.12 -13.28 10.57
N THR A 224 0.08 -13.52 9.27
CA THR A 224 1.09 -14.29 8.57
C THR A 224 2.41 -13.52 8.53
N PRO A 225 3.52 -14.09 9.05
CA PRO A 225 4.83 -13.51 8.87
C PRO A 225 5.24 -13.61 7.39
N VAL A 226 5.83 -12.54 6.85
CA VAL A 226 6.28 -12.49 5.45
C VAL A 226 7.80 -12.38 5.41
N THR A 227 8.43 -13.41 4.91
CA THR A 227 9.86 -13.48 4.65
C THR A 227 10.17 -13.40 3.17
N GLU A 228 9.21 -13.81 2.34
CA GLU A 228 9.24 -13.74 0.87
C GLU A 228 7.84 -13.52 0.30
N VAL A 229 7.76 -13.21 -0.99
CA VAL A 229 6.46 -12.97 -1.65
C VAL A 229 5.60 -14.24 -1.70
N GLY A 230 6.23 -15.42 -1.74
CA GLY A 230 5.55 -16.72 -1.67
C GLY A 230 4.56 -16.81 -0.52
N ASP A 231 4.95 -16.33 0.67
CA ASP A 231 4.10 -16.35 1.87
C ASP A 231 2.75 -15.62 1.65
N ILE A 232 2.76 -14.53 0.88
CA ILE A 232 1.55 -13.77 0.54
C ILE A 232 0.74 -14.48 -0.52
N LEU A 233 1.40 -14.97 -1.58
CA LEU A 233 0.73 -15.62 -2.71
C LEU A 233 -0.01 -16.88 -2.29
N GLU A 234 0.61 -17.72 -1.48
CA GLU A 234 0.03 -18.96 -0.95
C GLU A 234 -1.20 -18.68 -0.09
N ASN A 235 -1.11 -17.71 0.84
CA ASN A 235 -2.22 -17.34 1.71
C ASN A 235 -3.42 -16.76 0.95
N LEU A 236 -3.17 -16.01 -0.12
CA LEU A 236 -4.24 -15.44 -0.94
C LEU A 236 -4.80 -16.44 -1.97
N GLN A 237 -4.39 -17.72 -1.92
CA GLN A 237 -4.73 -18.76 -2.88
C GLN A 237 -4.34 -18.41 -4.33
N TYR A 238 -3.48 -17.42 -4.50
CA TYR A 238 -2.98 -17.01 -5.81
C TYR A 238 -1.91 -17.99 -6.32
N GLY A 239 -1.24 -18.68 -5.40
CA GLY A 239 -0.22 -19.66 -5.69
C GLY A 239 -0.77 -20.93 -6.38
N LEU A 240 -2.04 -21.28 -6.20
CA LEU A 240 -2.64 -22.44 -6.85
C LEU A 240 -2.87 -22.22 -8.35
N GLN A 241 -3.23 -21.00 -8.76
CA GLN A 241 -3.32 -20.66 -10.19
C GLN A 241 -1.93 -20.63 -10.84
N TRP A 242 -0.92 -20.12 -10.13
CA TRP A 242 0.46 -20.12 -10.56
C TRP A 242 1.07 -21.55 -10.64
N LEU A 243 0.61 -22.49 -9.82
CA LEU A 243 0.96 -23.91 -9.93
C LEU A 243 0.32 -24.59 -11.15
N GLN A 244 -0.77 -24.05 -11.69
CA GLN A 244 -1.44 -24.55 -12.88
C GLN A 244 -0.84 -23.99 -14.18
N GLU A 245 -0.14 -22.86 -14.13
CA GLU A 245 0.53 -22.25 -15.26
C GLU A 245 2.00 -22.69 -15.32
N ASP A 246 2.26 -23.79 -16.06
CA ASP A 246 3.53 -24.30 -16.60
C ASP A 246 4.76 -24.33 -15.66
N PRO A 247 5.12 -25.54 -15.13
CA PRO A 247 6.32 -25.71 -14.29
C PRO A 247 7.64 -25.42 -15.04
N GLU A 248 7.68 -25.43 -16.37
CA GLU A 248 8.88 -25.22 -17.17
C GLU A 248 9.29 -23.75 -17.35
N LYS A 249 8.39 -22.79 -17.08
CA LYS A 249 8.71 -21.36 -17.05
C LYS A 249 9.33 -20.88 -15.73
N ARG A 250 9.53 -21.78 -14.77
CA ARG A 250 10.14 -21.51 -13.47
C ARG A 250 11.67 -21.58 -13.50
N GLN A 251 12.33 -21.10 -14.50
CA GLN A 251 13.71 -20.71 -14.29
C GLN A 251 13.73 -19.44 -13.44
N TYR A 252 13.59 -19.63 -12.14
CA TYR A 252 14.21 -18.71 -11.19
C TYR A 252 15.67 -18.60 -11.64
N SER A 253 16.02 -17.50 -12.22
CA SER A 253 17.41 -17.13 -12.33
C SER A 253 17.91 -16.94 -10.88
N SER A 254 18.45 -18.01 -10.30
CA SER A 254 19.23 -18.00 -9.07
C SER A 254 20.44 -17.04 -9.15
N ASP A 255 20.53 -16.30 -10.24
CA ASP A 255 21.62 -15.39 -10.57
C ASP A 255 21.34 -13.91 -10.28
N GLN A 256 20.14 -13.55 -9.77
CA GLN A 256 19.85 -12.16 -9.40
C GLN A 256 20.01 -11.83 -7.92
N GLY A 257 20.79 -12.59 -7.18
CA GLY A 257 20.97 -12.42 -5.74
C GLY A 257 22.37 -12.02 -5.26
N LYS A 258 23.37 -11.99 -6.12
CA LYS A 258 24.69 -11.46 -5.72
C LYS A 258 24.73 -9.94 -5.94
N VAL A 259 24.01 -9.20 -5.07
CA VAL A 259 24.37 -7.82 -4.83
C VAL A 259 25.79 -7.83 -4.30
N ALA A 260 26.74 -7.30 -5.06
CA ALA A 260 28.10 -7.08 -4.58
C ALA A 260 28.01 -6.18 -3.36
N LEU A 261 28.13 -6.75 -2.18
CA LEU A 261 28.15 -6.01 -0.93
C LEU A 261 29.41 -5.16 -0.93
N PRO A 262 29.38 -3.91 -0.43
CA PRO A 262 30.47 -2.96 -0.57
C PRO A 262 31.80 -3.38 0.10
N PHE A 263 31.78 -4.44 0.90
CA PHE A 263 32.96 -4.94 1.61
C PHE A 263 33.02 -6.48 1.60
N PRO A 264 33.29 -7.12 0.44
CA PRO A 264 33.24 -8.58 0.32
C PRO A 264 34.24 -9.32 1.21
N LYS A 265 35.40 -8.69 1.54
CA LYS A 265 36.40 -9.29 2.45
C LYS A 265 35.97 -9.27 3.92
N LEU A 266 35.22 -8.24 4.32
CA LEU A 266 34.69 -8.11 5.68
C LEU A 266 33.59 -9.15 5.94
N LEU A 267 32.83 -9.48 4.91
CA LEU A 267 31.68 -10.38 4.99
C LEU A 267 32.04 -11.85 4.79
N ALA A 268 33.23 -12.14 4.28
CA ALA A 268 33.73 -13.52 4.18
C ALA A 268 33.90 -14.20 5.55
N ASN A 269 34.07 -13.41 6.60
CA ASN A 269 34.22 -13.87 7.98
C ASN A 269 32.93 -13.86 8.80
N VAL A 270 31.81 -13.42 8.22
CA VAL A 270 30.49 -13.40 8.88
C VAL A 270 29.78 -14.71 8.55
N GLY A 271 29.65 -15.59 9.54
CA GLY A 271 28.80 -16.79 9.45
C GLY A 271 27.32 -16.45 9.62
N ASP A 272 26.48 -17.47 9.65
CA ASP A 272 25.02 -17.34 9.87
C ASP A 272 24.67 -16.97 11.32
N GLU A 273 25.65 -16.87 12.22
CA GLU A 273 25.48 -16.48 13.62
C GLU A 273 25.93 -15.03 13.86
N VAL A 274 25.48 -14.45 14.97
CA VAL A 274 25.86 -13.09 15.39
C VAL A 274 27.36 -13.05 15.67
N THR A 275 28.12 -12.39 14.80
CA THR A 275 29.58 -12.29 14.92
C THR A 275 29.95 -10.90 15.46
N PRO A 276 30.74 -10.81 16.55
CA PRO A 276 31.25 -9.54 17.03
C PRO A 276 32.07 -8.80 15.97
N VAL A 277 31.95 -7.47 15.93
CA VAL A 277 32.61 -6.61 14.93
C VAL A 277 34.14 -6.81 14.93
N ASP A 278 34.73 -7.04 16.10
CA ASP A 278 36.18 -7.25 16.27
C ASP A 278 36.69 -8.50 15.56
N VAL A 279 35.84 -9.53 15.45
CA VAL A 279 36.20 -10.80 14.75
C VAL A 279 36.06 -10.65 13.23
N VAL A 280 35.22 -9.73 12.78
CA VAL A 280 35.01 -9.48 11.35
C VAL A 280 36.12 -8.60 10.76
N ALA A 281 36.79 -7.84 11.59
CA ALA A 281 37.86 -6.89 11.20
C ALA A 281 39.25 -7.52 11.07
N GLU A 282 39.49 -8.72 11.58
CA GLU A 282 40.74 -9.51 11.41
C GLU A 282 40.69 -10.26 10.05
#